data_fd64eddab9246efed296beee8b3a144b
#
_entry.id   fd64eddab9246efed296beee8b3a144b
#
_cell.length_a   1.000
_cell.length_b   1.000
_cell.length_c   1.000
_cell.angle_alpha   90.00
_cell.angle_beta   90.00
_cell.angle_gamma   90.00
#
_symmetry.space_group_name_H-M   'P 1'
#
loop_
_entity.id
_entity.type
_entity.pdbx_description
1 polymer ?
#
loop_
_entity_poly.entity_id
_entity_poly.type
_entity_poly.pdbx_seq_one_letter_code
_entity_poly.pdbx_strand_id
1 'polypeptide(L)'
;MSWNPVMNKFIEIKNEFHKRMGYITYNKDKKKTCLELWVECLNNIEPINQYPEYTDLLSRLELNQNGHFLLLRYGQYSDIYNGEVDNSGEELWNKYDGFYRECRSIVIDIVNDKIVLCPFAKFFNINELEETSLENIQSRIGNAKTVEFSNKLDGSMQSATWYNGQIIMAGSQSINPNTSWRLQDGYKMIYQLSGYERMLREYPNITFVFEYISLKDT
;
A
#
# COMPACT_ATOMS: atom_id res chain seq x y z
N MET A 1 12.33 14.44 -4.67
CA MET A 1 10.99 13.80 -4.74
C MET A 1 11.17 12.32 -4.96
N SER A 2 10.34 11.49 -4.34
CA SER A 2 10.29 10.05 -4.62
C SER A 2 9.67 9.81 -6.00
N TRP A 3 9.99 8.66 -6.64
CA TRP A 3 9.31 8.24 -7.85
C TRP A 3 7.86 7.78 -7.58
N ASN A 4 7.51 7.50 -6.32
CA ASN A 4 6.22 6.96 -5.93
C ASN A 4 5.26 8.05 -5.43
N PRO A 5 4.05 8.17 -6.00
CA PRO A 5 3.09 9.22 -5.65
C PRO A 5 2.60 9.13 -4.20
N VAL A 6 2.50 7.93 -3.63
CA VAL A 6 2.10 7.74 -2.22
C VAL A 6 3.13 8.36 -1.29
N MET A 7 4.42 8.11 -1.55
CA MET A 7 5.49 8.69 -0.75
C MET A 7 5.57 10.21 -0.88
N ASN A 8 5.37 10.74 -2.07
CA ASN A 8 5.35 12.18 -2.30
C ASN A 8 4.19 12.84 -1.53
N LYS A 9 2.99 12.27 -1.61
CA LYS A 9 1.81 12.78 -0.91
C LYS A 9 1.95 12.65 0.60
N PHE A 10 2.53 11.55 1.08
CA PHE A 10 2.84 11.34 2.48
C PHE A 10 3.79 12.43 3.03
N ILE A 11 4.88 12.71 2.33
CA ILE A 11 5.83 13.77 2.73
C ILE A 11 5.17 15.14 2.69
N GLU A 12 4.36 15.42 1.68
CA GLU A 12 3.58 16.67 1.57
C GLU A 12 2.68 16.87 2.79
N ILE A 13 1.86 15.88 3.13
CA ILE A 13 0.94 15.92 4.27
C ILE A 13 1.72 16.09 5.58
N LYS A 14 2.80 15.34 5.77
CA LYS A 14 3.67 15.44 6.93
C LYS A 14 4.23 16.85 7.10
N ASN A 15 4.73 17.44 6.03
CA ASN A 15 5.31 18.79 6.03
C ASN A 15 4.25 19.85 6.30
N GLU A 16 3.07 19.74 5.69
CA GLU A 16 1.98 20.69 5.91
C GLU A 16 1.44 20.60 7.33
N PHE A 17 1.33 19.39 7.86
CA PHE A 17 0.95 19.17 9.25
C PHE A 17 1.97 19.82 10.20
N HIS A 18 3.27 19.65 9.98
CA HIS A 18 4.31 20.30 10.77
C HIS A 18 4.24 21.84 10.71
N LYS A 19 3.97 22.38 9.54
CA LYS A 19 3.86 23.82 9.32
C LYS A 19 2.67 24.44 10.06
N ARG A 20 1.53 23.76 10.07
CA ARG A 20 0.28 24.27 10.66
C ARG A 20 0.19 24.06 12.17
N MET A 21 0.63 22.92 12.64
CA MET A 21 0.60 22.59 14.07
C MET A 21 1.73 23.25 14.86
N GLY A 22 2.60 24.01 14.19
CA GLY A 22 3.88 24.35 14.76
C GLY A 22 4.66 23.06 15.03
N TYR A 23 5.98 23.11 15.11
CA TYR A 23 6.71 21.93 15.57
C TYR A 23 5.98 21.47 16.84
N ILE A 24 5.31 20.33 16.78
CA ILE A 24 5.04 19.60 17.98
C ILE A 24 6.46 19.29 18.45
N THR A 25 6.99 20.24 19.18
CA THR A 25 8.31 20.17 19.75
C THR A 25 8.28 18.84 20.41
N TYR A 26 9.14 17.98 19.97
CA TYR A 26 9.42 16.71 20.54
C TYR A 26 9.38 16.89 22.07
N ASN A 27 8.22 16.75 22.63
CA ASN A 27 8.04 16.83 24.06
C ASN A 27 8.61 15.52 24.56
N LYS A 28 9.83 15.57 25.10
CA LYS A 28 10.55 14.41 25.62
C LYS A 28 9.71 13.54 26.54
N ASP A 29 8.68 14.11 27.14
CA ASP A 29 7.79 13.44 28.08
C ASP A 29 6.60 12.73 27.42
N LYS A 30 6.28 13.05 26.17
CA LYS A 30 5.16 12.45 25.40
C LYS A 30 5.61 11.78 24.12
N LYS A 31 6.62 11.05 24.07
CA LYS A 31 7.14 10.12 23.03
C LYS A 31 6.29 9.85 21.75
N LYS A 32 5.32 10.71 21.41
CA LYS A 32 4.53 10.59 20.19
C LYS A 32 5.20 11.39 19.09
N THR A 33 5.61 10.70 18.06
CA THR A 33 6.08 11.33 16.83
C THR A 33 4.90 12.04 16.14
N CYS A 34 5.17 13.01 15.29
CA CYS A 34 4.16 13.68 14.47
C CYS A 34 3.22 12.72 13.74
N LEU A 35 3.71 11.56 13.46
CA LEU A 35 3.04 10.55 12.72
C LEU A 35 2.15 9.66 13.58
N GLU A 36 2.52 9.40 14.84
CA GLU A 36 1.61 8.78 15.80
C GLU A 36 0.41 9.68 16.03
N LEU A 37 0.62 11.00 16.06
CA LEU A 37 -0.45 11.97 16.08
C LEU A 37 -1.26 11.98 14.78
N TRP A 38 -0.62 11.84 13.63
CA TRP A 38 -1.31 11.77 12.35
C TRP A 38 -2.13 10.49 12.21
N VAL A 39 -1.60 9.33 12.59
CA VAL A 39 -2.34 8.07 12.66
C VAL A 39 -3.47 8.14 13.69
N GLU A 40 -3.23 8.78 14.82
CA GLU A 40 -4.26 9.05 15.83
C GLU A 40 -5.35 9.98 15.29
N CYS A 41 -4.97 10.99 14.51
CA CYS A 41 -5.89 11.88 13.79
C CYS A 41 -6.69 11.13 12.72
N LEU A 42 -6.07 10.26 11.96
CA LEU A 42 -6.75 9.42 10.97
C LEU A 42 -7.74 8.46 11.62
N ASN A 43 -7.41 7.91 12.77
CA ASN A 43 -8.29 7.03 13.53
C ASN A 43 -9.44 7.78 14.24
N ASN A 44 -9.29 9.05 14.52
CA ASN A 44 -10.24 9.85 15.29
C ASN A 44 -10.83 11.04 14.52
N ILE A 45 -10.78 11.07 13.24
CA ILE A 45 -11.42 12.00 12.26
C ILE A 45 -11.46 13.52 12.66
N GLU A 46 -11.60 13.87 13.93
CA GLU A 46 -11.81 15.26 14.37
C GLU A 46 -10.69 16.24 13.99
N PRO A 47 -9.41 15.96 14.18
CA PRO A 47 -8.36 16.89 13.74
C PRO A 47 -8.19 16.98 12.23
N ILE A 48 -8.58 15.94 11.49
CA ILE A 48 -8.55 15.95 10.01
C ILE A 48 -9.59 16.91 9.46
N ASN A 49 -10.74 17.08 10.12
CA ASN A 49 -11.76 18.03 9.69
C ASN A 49 -11.24 19.47 9.65
N GLN A 50 -10.12 19.77 10.29
CA GLN A 50 -9.42 21.05 10.17
C GLN A 50 -8.64 21.20 8.85
N TYR A 51 -8.48 20.10 8.10
CA TYR A 51 -7.73 20.03 6.84
C TYR A 51 -8.58 19.35 5.76
N PRO A 52 -9.63 20.03 5.27
CA PRO A 52 -10.61 19.43 4.35
C PRO A 52 -9.97 18.93 3.04
N GLU A 53 -8.84 19.51 2.63
CA GLU A 53 -8.10 19.08 1.46
C GLU A 53 -7.51 17.67 1.57
N TYR A 54 -7.26 17.19 2.79
CA TYR A 54 -6.76 15.83 3.02
C TYR A 54 -7.85 14.87 3.46
N THR A 55 -8.99 15.37 3.92
CA THR A 55 -10.10 14.54 4.38
C THR A 55 -10.61 13.64 3.26
N ASP A 56 -10.84 14.18 2.07
CA ASP A 56 -11.28 13.41 0.91
C ASP A 56 -10.25 12.34 0.52
N LEU A 57 -8.97 12.73 0.43
CA LEU A 57 -7.88 11.81 0.10
C LEU A 57 -7.82 10.62 1.06
N LEU A 58 -7.90 10.89 2.36
CA LEU A 58 -7.65 9.89 3.41
C LEU A 58 -8.89 9.06 3.74
N SER A 59 -10.10 9.60 3.55
CA SER A 59 -11.36 8.90 3.77
C SER A 59 -11.54 7.66 2.89
N ARG A 60 -10.83 7.61 1.77
CA ARG A 60 -10.86 6.52 0.80
C ARG A 60 -9.81 5.44 1.07
N LEU A 61 -9.03 5.59 2.13
CA LEU A 61 -7.97 4.66 2.50
C LEU A 61 -8.33 3.87 3.74
N GLU A 62 -7.88 2.64 3.74
CA GLU A 62 -7.74 1.83 4.95
C GLU A 62 -6.28 1.81 5.37
N LEU A 63 -6.06 2.01 6.65
CA LEU A 63 -4.73 2.12 7.24
C LEU A 63 -4.54 1.03 8.29
N ASN A 64 -3.39 0.39 8.27
CA ASN A 64 -3.00 -0.58 9.29
C ASN A 64 -1.57 -0.29 9.75
N GLN A 65 -1.38 -0.17 11.04
CA GLN A 65 -0.08 0.19 11.60
C GLN A 65 0.46 -0.92 12.52
N ASN A 66 1.75 -1.16 12.40
CA ASN A 66 2.49 -2.00 13.34
C ASN A 66 3.84 -1.33 13.66
N GLY A 67 3.95 -0.79 14.88
CA GLY A 67 5.12 0.02 15.26
C GLY A 67 5.25 1.27 14.37
N HIS A 68 6.37 1.41 13.69
CA HIS A 68 6.64 2.51 12.76
C HIS A 68 6.36 2.17 11.29
N PHE A 69 5.76 1.02 11.02
CA PHE A 69 5.33 0.62 9.69
C PHE A 69 3.85 0.90 9.49
N LEU A 70 3.51 1.64 8.46
CA LEU A 70 2.17 1.98 8.07
C LEU A 70 1.84 1.34 6.72
N LEU A 71 0.83 0.47 6.69
CA LEU A 71 0.25 -0.08 5.49
C LEU A 71 -0.90 0.82 5.04
N LEU A 72 -0.88 1.19 3.76
CA LEU A 72 -1.95 1.93 3.10
C LEU A 72 -2.56 1.06 2.00
N ARG A 73 -3.89 1.02 1.98
CA ARG A 73 -4.65 0.42 0.88
C ARG A 73 -5.89 1.27 0.59
N TYR A 74 -6.38 1.23 -0.65
CA TYR A 74 -7.70 1.78 -0.94
C TYR A 74 -8.78 0.94 -0.25
N GLY A 75 -9.78 1.61 0.31
CA GLY A 75 -10.84 0.95 1.08
C GLY A 75 -11.73 0.06 0.23
N GLN A 76 -12.08 -1.10 0.76
CA GLN A 76 -12.93 -2.07 0.07
C GLN A 76 -14.38 -1.57 -0.11
N TYR A 77 -14.81 -0.71 0.81
CA TYR A 77 -16.16 -0.12 0.83
C TYR A 77 -16.15 1.38 0.48
N SER A 78 -15.04 1.86 -0.07
CA SER A 78 -14.96 3.23 -0.60
C SER A 78 -15.65 3.30 -1.96
N ASP A 79 -16.04 4.51 -2.34
CA ASP A 79 -16.60 4.80 -3.66
C ASP A 79 -15.67 4.33 -4.79
N ILE A 80 -14.38 4.25 -4.53
CA ILE A 80 -13.37 3.71 -5.44
C ILE A 80 -13.61 2.23 -5.75
N TYR A 81 -14.05 1.45 -4.75
CA TYR A 81 -14.20 0.00 -4.91
C TYR A 81 -15.55 -0.38 -5.50
N ASN A 82 -16.62 0.30 -5.11
CA ASN A 82 -18.00 -0.11 -5.44
C ASN A 82 -18.41 0.22 -6.88
N GLY A 83 -17.59 0.91 -7.65
CA GLY A 83 -17.93 1.25 -9.03
C GLY A 83 -19.16 2.17 -9.18
N GLU A 84 -19.70 2.65 -8.07
CA GLU A 84 -20.79 3.65 -8.05
C GLU A 84 -20.30 5.03 -8.46
N VAL A 85 -19.01 5.14 -8.71
CA VAL A 85 -18.43 6.31 -9.32
C VAL A 85 -18.68 6.16 -10.81
N ASP A 86 -19.81 6.64 -11.23
CA ASP A 86 -20.11 7.11 -12.56
C ASP A 86 -18.82 7.35 -13.38
N ASN A 87 -18.76 7.23 -14.67
CA ASN A 87 -17.65 7.47 -15.61
C ASN A 87 -16.36 8.20 -15.10
N SER A 88 -16.34 8.57 -13.84
CA SER A 88 -15.26 9.18 -13.06
C SER A 88 -14.27 8.16 -12.45
N GLY A 89 -14.50 6.86 -12.56
CA GLY A 89 -13.61 5.84 -11.99
C GLY A 89 -12.17 5.95 -12.50
N GLU A 90 -12.00 6.23 -13.78
CA GLU A 90 -10.69 6.46 -14.38
C GLU A 90 -10.05 7.75 -13.91
N GLU A 91 -10.81 8.83 -13.80
CA GLU A 91 -10.35 10.12 -13.29
C GLU A 91 -9.84 9.96 -11.84
N LEU A 92 -10.58 9.23 -11.02
CA LEU A 92 -10.18 8.96 -9.64
C LEU A 92 -8.89 8.15 -9.55
N TRP A 93 -8.75 7.09 -10.36
CA TRP A 93 -7.55 6.27 -10.39
C TRP A 93 -6.32 7.02 -10.91
N ASN A 94 -6.50 8.07 -11.71
CA ASN A 94 -5.45 8.94 -12.21
C ASN A 94 -5.19 10.15 -11.30
N LYS A 95 -6.10 10.41 -10.36
CA LYS A 95 -5.99 11.55 -9.42
C LYS A 95 -4.70 11.43 -8.59
N TYR A 96 -4.12 12.57 -8.27
CA TYR A 96 -2.89 12.67 -7.49
C TYR A 96 -1.75 11.79 -8.05
N ASP A 97 -1.55 11.84 -9.37
CA ASP A 97 -0.51 11.07 -10.07
C ASP A 97 -0.62 9.55 -9.86
N GLY A 98 -1.84 9.02 -9.76
CA GLY A 98 -2.08 7.60 -9.56
C GLY A 98 -1.91 7.12 -8.11
N PHE A 99 -2.00 8.03 -7.16
CA PHE A 99 -1.87 7.74 -5.73
C PHE A 99 -2.69 6.51 -5.28
N TYR A 100 -3.97 6.45 -5.66
CA TYR A 100 -4.83 5.33 -5.25
C TYR A 100 -4.46 4.01 -5.93
N ARG A 101 -3.89 4.05 -7.13
CA ARG A 101 -3.40 2.85 -7.81
C ARG A 101 -2.26 2.20 -7.02
N GLU A 102 -1.39 3.03 -6.46
CA GLU A 102 -0.25 2.57 -5.67
C GLU A 102 -0.66 2.16 -4.24
N CYS A 103 -1.80 2.64 -3.75
CA CYS A 103 -2.33 2.25 -2.44
C CYS A 103 -2.93 0.83 -2.47
N ARG A 104 -2.11 -0.16 -2.83
CA ARG A 104 -2.47 -1.58 -2.83
C ARG A 104 -1.59 -2.35 -1.86
N SER A 105 -1.77 -2.07 -0.57
CA SER A 105 -0.98 -2.63 0.53
C SER A 105 0.49 -2.20 0.51
N ILE A 106 0.74 -0.96 0.08
CA ILE A 106 2.05 -0.34 0.20
C ILE A 106 2.37 -0.12 1.69
N VAL A 107 3.60 -0.40 2.08
CA VAL A 107 4.06 -0.20 3.47
C VAL A 107 5.15 0.86 3.50
N ILE A 108 4.98 1.83 4.37
CA ILE A 108 5.90 2.93 4.60
C ILE A 108 6.51 2.80 6.00
N ASP A 109 7.82 2.98 6.10
CA ASP A 109 8.51 3.30 7.35
C ASP A 109 8.37 4.80 7.59
N ILE A 110 7.55 5.12 8.55
CA ILE A 110 7.09 6.46 8.85
C ILE A 110 8.11 7.28 9.66
N VAL A 111 9.08 6.63 10.25
CA VAL A 111 10.19 7.29 10.95
C VAL A 111 11.30 7.66 9.96
N ASN A 112 11.59 6.77 9.03
CA ASN A 112 12.68 6.95 8.08
C ASN A 112 12.24 7.51 6.72
N ASP A 113 10.94 7.79 6.53
CA ASP A 113 10.35 8.28 5.28
C ASP A 113 10.72 7.42 4.07
N LYS A 114 10.54 6.10 4.21
CA LYS A 114 10.91 5.14 3.17
C LYS A 114 9.76 4.19 2.86
N ILE A 115 9.64 3.83 1.59
CA ILE A 115 8.83 2.70 1.17
C ILE A 115 9.57 1.43 1.58
N VAL A 116 8.87 0.54 2.26
CA VAL A 116 9.38 -0.76 2.72
C VAL A 116 8.86 -1.88 1.84
N LEU A 117 7.56 -1.89 1.57
CA LEU A 117 6.92 -2.82 0.65
C LEU A 117 6.12 -2.03 -0.39
N CYS A 118 6.34 -2.34 -1.65
CA CYS A 118 5.60 -1.79 -2.77
C CYS A 118 5.17 -2.95 -3.69
N PRO A 119 4.04 -3.60 -3.41
CA PRO A 119 3.49 -4.63 -4.28
C PRO A 119 3.07 -4.08 -5.64
N PHE A 120 2.25 -4.82 -6.37
CA PHE A 120 1.70 -4.35 -7.64
C PHE A 120 0.78 -3.16 -7.42
N ALA A 121 0.87 -2.15 -8.27
CA ALA A 121 -0.18 -1.15 -8.43
C ALA A 121 -1.51 -1.82 -8.81
N LYS A 122 -2.63 -1.14 -8.58
CA LYS A 122 -3.93 -1.62 -9.04
C LYS A 122 -3.88 -1.88 -10.55
N PHE A 123 -4.21 -3.09 -10.93
CA PHE A 123 -4.46 -3.47 -12.32
C PHE A 123 -5.96 -3.72 -12.53
N PHE A 124 -6.40 -3.58 -13.75
CA PHE A 124 -7.81 -3.53 -14.13
C PHE A 124 -8.15 -4.67 -15.08
N ASN A 125 -9.40 -5.07 -15.08
CA ASN A 125 -9.90 -6.04 -16.04
C ASN A 125 -9.97 -5.42 -17.45
N ILE A 126 -10.10 -6.27 -18.46
CA ILE A 126 -10.36 -5.82 -19.83
C ILE A 126 -11.63 -4.99 -19.85
N ASN A 127 -11.59 -3.83 -20.50
CA ASN A 127 -12.70 -2.86 -20.61
C ASN A 127 -13.15 -2.23 -19.28
N GLU A 128 -12.38 -2.34 -18.20
CA GLU A 128 -12.68 -1.65 -16.94
C GLU A 128 -12.31 -0.16 -17.01
N LEU A 129 -11.21 0.18 -17.71
CA LEU A 129 -10.79 1.54 -18.01
C LEU A 129 -10.48 1.67 -19.50
N GLU A 130 -10.34 2.90 -20.00
CA GLU A 130 -9.95 3.14 -21.39
C GLU A 130 -8.58 2.51 -21.71
N GLU A 131 -7.61 2.63 -20.81
CA GLU A 131 -6.27 2.03 -20.98
C GLU A 131 -6.32 0.51 -21.07
N THR A 132 -7.36 -0.14 -20.55
CA THR A 132 -7.58 -1.60 -20.60
C THR A 132 -8.67 -1.99 -21.59
N SER A 133 -9.12 -1.06 -22.45
CA SER A 133 -10.01 -1.41 -23.56
C SER A 133 -9.36 -2.44 -24.47
N LEU A 134 -10.17 -3.31 -25.06
CA LEU A 134 -9.66 -4.35 -25.96
C LEU A 134 -8.85 -3.75 -27.10
N GLU A 135 -9.28 -2.62 -27.64
CA GLU A 135 -8.60 -1.89 -28.71
C GLU A 135 -7.20 -1.42 -28.27
N ASN A 136 -7.10 -0.79 -27.11
CA ASN A 136 -5.82 -0.32 -26.57
C ASN A 136 -4.89 -1.48 -26.24
N ILE A 137 -5.40 -2.58 -25.68
CA ILE A 137 -4.60 -3.79 -25.42
C ILE A 137 -4.09 -4.38 -26.73
N GLN A 138 -4.92 -4.51 -27.76
CA GLN A 138 -4.51 -5.02 -29.07
C GLN A 138 -3.44 -4.15 -29.72
N SER A 139 -3.60 -2.83 -29.65
CA SER A 139 -2.61 -1.87 -30.14
C SER A 139 -1.26 -2.03 -29.43
N ARG A 140 -1.27 -2.16 -28.12
CA ARG A 140 -0.06 -2.35 -27.30
C ARG A 140 0.62 -3.68 -27.61
N ILE A 141 -0.14 -4.78 -27.73
CA ILE A 141 0.38 -6.10 -28.12
C ILE A 141 1.03 -6.02 -29.49
N GLY A 142 0.40 -5.36 -30.47
CA GLY A 142 0.94 -5.21 -31.81
C GLY A 142 2.28 -4.46 -31.88
N ASN A 143 2.56 -3.59 -30.91
CA ASN A 143 3.79 -2.80 -30.82
C ASN A 143 4.82 -3.38 -29.81
N ALA A 144 4.47 -4.42 -29.08
CA ALA A 144 5.34 -4.99 -28.07
C ALA A 144 6.41 -5.91 -28.67
N LYS A 145 7.64 -5.84 -28.13
CA LYS A 145 8.71 -6.80 -28.47
C LYS A 145 8.48 -8.16 -27.85
N THR A 146 7.85 -8.19 -26.69
CA THR A 146 7.56 -9.40 -25.92
C THR A 146 6.20 -9.26 -25.26
N VAL A 147 5.42 -10.32 -25.30
CA VAL A 147 4.13 -10.44 -24.61
C VAL A 147 4.18 -11.68 -23.74
N GLU A 148 3.92 -11.51 -22.46
CA GLU A 148 3.90 -12.60 -21.49
C GLU A 148 2.48 -12.80 -20.96
N PHE A 149 2.09 -14.06 -20.84
CA PHE A 149 0.82 -14.46 -20.24
C PHE A 149 1.11 -15.27 -18.99
N SER A 150 0.51 -14.88 -17.89
CA SER A 150 0.64 -15.58 -16.62
C SER A 150 -0.73 -15.97 -16.07
N ASN A 151 -0.78 -17.07 -15.35
CA ASN A 151 -1.97 -17.46 -14.60
C ASN A 151 -2.12 -16.55 -13.39
N LYS A 152 -3.33 -16.02 -13.19
CA LYS A 152 -3.70 -15.42 -11.93
C LYS A 152 -4.22 -16.53 -11.01
N LEU A 153 -3.38 -16.93 -10.05
CA LEU A 153 -3.80 -17.85 -9.01
C LEU A 153 -4.78 -17.14 -8.06
N ASP A 154 -5.69 -17.92 -7.49
CA ASP A 154 -6.65 -17.41 -6.51
C ASP A 154 -6.22 -17.80 -5.11
N GLY A 155 -5.98 -16.78 -4.29
CA GLY A 155 -5.46 -16.93 -2.94
C GLY A 155 -5.41 -15.59 -2.22
N SER A 156 -4.44 -15.44 -1.34
CA SER A 156 -4.23 -14.20 -0.59
C SER A 156 -2.87 -13.61 -0.89
N MET A 157 -2.84 -12.42 -1.49
CA MET A 157 -1.60 -11.72 -1.76
C MET A 157 -0.85 -11.45 -0.46
N GLN A 158 0.43 -11.78 -0.46
CA GLN A 158 1.38 -11.45 0.59
C GLN A 158 2.64 -10.87 -0.04
N SER A 159 3.24 -9.90 0.61
CA SER A 159 4.49 -9.29 0.17
C SER A 159 5.53 -9.34 1.28
N ALA A 160 6.79 -9.51 0.92
CA ALA A 160 7.88 -9.54 1.87
C ALA A 160 9.14 -8.89 1.32
N THR A 161 9.96 -8.35 2.22
CA THR A 161 11.28 -7.82 1.94
C THR A 161 12.22 -8.02 3.12
N TRP A 162 13.53 -7.93 2.86
CA TRP A 162 14.54 -7.77 3.90
C TRP A 162 14.82 -6.29 4.11
N TYR A 163 14.50 -5.79 5.29
CA TYR A 163 14.63 -4.38 5.63
C TYR A 163 15.25 -4.20 7.02
N ASN A 164 16.33 -3.43 7.13
CA ASN A 164 17.01 -3.13 8.40
C ASN A 164 17.32 -4.37 9.27
N GLY A 165 17.78 -5.46 8.64
CA GLY A 165 18.20 -6.65 9.37
C GLY A 165 17.07 -7.64 9.71
N GLN A 166 15.85 -7.41 9.26
CA GLN A 166 14.70 -8.26 9.52
C GLN A 166 13.80 -8.45 8.31
N ILE A 167 12.98 -9.49 8.33
CA ILE A 167 11.93 -9.69 7.35
C ILE A 167 10.73 -8.83 7.74
N ILE A 168 10.30 -7.96 6.82
CA ILE A 168 9.01 -7.26 6.89
C ILE A 168 8.08 -7.93 5.90
N MET A 169 6.90 -8.30 6.37
CA MET A 169 5.89 -8.96 5.56
C MET A 169 4.51 -8.37 5.80
N ALA A 170 3.74 -8.25 4.74
CA ALA A 170 2.36 -7.76 4.80
C ALA A 170 1.44 -8.62 3.94
N GLY A 171 0.22 -8.78 4.40
CA GLY A 171 -0.90 -9.25 3.58
C GLY A 171 -1.63 -8.08 2.91
N SER A 172 -2.73 -8.37 2.23
CA SER A 172 -3.53 -7.33 1.57
C SER A 172 -4.15 -6.31 2.53
N GLN A 173 -4.35 -6.66 3.80
CA GLN A 173 -5.05 -5.82 4.79
C GLN A 173 -4.25 -5.55 6.06
N SER A 174 -3.23 -6.33 6.34
CA SER A 174 -2.53 -6.26 7.62
C SER A 174 -1.03 -6.44 7.46
N ILE A 175 -0.30 -5.70 8.27
CA ILE A 175 1.13 -5.87 8.51
C ILE A 175 1.42 -6.59 9.84
N ASN A 176 0.40 -6.83 10.64
CA ASN A 176 0.53 -7.51 11.91
C ASN A 176 0.17 -9.01 11.75
N PRO A 177 1.13 -9.93 11.87
CA PRO A 177 0.87 -11.36 11.75
C PRO A 177 -0.10 -11.89 12.82
N ASN A 178 -0.21 -11.22 13.97
CA ASN A 178 -1.13 -11.64 15.03
C ASN A 178 -2.61 -11.40 14.69
N THR A 179 -2.91 -10.59 13.69
CA THR A 179 -4.27 -10.28 13.26
C THR A 179 -4.73 -11.08 12.05
N SER A 180 -3.84 -11.85 11.43
CA SER A 180 -4.13 -12.63 10.23
C SER A 180 -3.41 -13.98 10.27
N TRP A 181 -4.18 -15.06 10.37
CA TRP A 181 -3.63 -16.41 10.36
C TRP A 181 -2.90 -16.74 9.03
N ARG A 182 -3.38 -16.20 7.90
CA ARG A 182 -2.74 -16.36 6.60
C ARG A 182 -1.35 -15.72 6.58
N LEU A 183 -1.25 -14.52 7.14
CA LEU A 183 0.05 -13.82 7.25
C LEU A 183 0.99 -14.55 8.21
N GLN A 184 0.46 -15.11 9.30
CA GLN A 184 1.23 -15.96 10.24
C GLN A 184 1.82 -17.19 9.57
N ASP A 185 1.00 -17.89 8.78
CA ASP A 185 1.43 -19.07 8.06
C ASP A 185 2.46 -18.70 6.97
N GLY A 186 2.27 -17.59 6.25
CA GLY A 186 3.26 -17.08 5.30
C GLY A 186 4.62 -16.80 5.95
N TYR A 187 4.65 -16.16 7.11
CA TYR A 187 5.88 -15.98 7.88
C TYR A 187 6.55 -17.33 8.21
N LYS A 188 5.79 -18.32 8.70
CA LYS A 188 6.32 -19.66 9.00
C LYS A 188 6.92 -20.30 7.75
N MET A 189 6.25 -20.20 6.62
CA MET A 189 6.73 -20.77 5.34
C MET A 189 8.05 -20.14 4.91
N ILE A 190 8.21 -18.81 5.03
CA ILE A 190 9.47 -18.14 4.68
C ILE A 190 10.63 -18.65 5.53
N TYR A 191 10.43 -18.82 6.83
CA TYR A 191 11.47 -19.32 7.72
C TYR A 191 11.73 -20.83 7.61
N GLN A 192 10.72 -21.61 7.28
CA GLN A 192 10.82 -23.07 7.18
C GLN A 192 11.41 -23.52 5.83
N LEU A 193 11.15 -22.78 4.77
CA LEU A 193 11.63 -23.10 3.43
C LEU A 193 12.95 -22.37 3.19
N SER A 194 14.05 -23.07 3.37
CA SER A 194 15.43 -22.57 3.44
C SER A 194 15.90 -21.64 2.31
N GLY A 195 15.15 -21.56 1.22
CA GLY A 195 15.47 -20.70 0.08
C GLY A 195 14.93 -19.27 0.20
N TYR A 196 13.76 -19.08 0.82
CA TYR A 196 13.08 -17.78 0.81
C TYR A 196 13.77 -16.73 1.69
N GLU A 197 14.15 -17.07 2.91
CA GLU A 197 14.87 -16.14 3.77
C GLU A 197 16.20 -15.71 3.12
N ARG A 198 16.94 -16.66 2.53
CA ARG A 198 18.17 -16.35 1.82
C ARG A 198 17.93 -15.42 0.65
N MET A 199 16.91 -15.68 -0.17
CA MET A 199 16.54 -14.82 -1.30
C MET A 199 16.23 -13.39 -0.84
N LEU A 200 15.45 -13.22 0.23
CA LEU A 200 15.13 -11.89 0.76
C LEU A 200 16.39 -11.16 1.24
N ARG A 201 17.33 -11.87 1.88
CA ARG A 201 18.61 -11.30 2.35
C ARG A 201 19.54 -10.91 1.21
N GLU A 202 19.56 -11.70 0.14
CA GLU A 202 20.39 -11.42 -1.05
C GLU A 202 19.90 -10.22 -1.84
N TYR A 203 18.58 -9.94 -1.76
CA TYR A 203 17.95 -8.82 -2.49
C TYR A 203 17.21 -7.88 -1.52
N PRO A 204 17.94 -7.18 -0.64
CA PRO A 204 17.31 -6.27 0.33
C PRO A 204 16.62 -5.09 -0.39
N ASN A 205 15.54 -4.61 0.19
CA ASN A 205 14.71 -3.51 -0.34
C ASN A 205 14.00 -3.82 -1.67
N ILE A 206 13.98 -5.08 -2.12
CA ILE A 206 13.11 -5.55 -3.19
C ILE A 206 11.86 -6.15 -2.55
N THR A 207 10.70 -5.77 -3.05
CA THR A 207 9.42 -6.36 -2.65
C THR A 207 9.18 -7.64 -3.43
N PHE A 208 9.18 -8.77 -2.76
CA PHE A 208 8.72 -10.04 -3.32
C PHE A 208 7.23 -10.20 -3.03
N VAL A 209 6.48 -10.58 -4.05
CA VAL A 209 5.04 -10.79 -3.95
C VAL A 209 4.73 -12.26 -4.12
N PHE A 210 3.93 -12.80 -3.21
CA PHE A 210 3.53 -14.19 -3.14
C PHE A 210 2.01 -14.29 -3.18
N GLU A 211 1.50 -15.36 -3.73
CA GLU A 211 0.10 -15.74 -3.58
C GLU A 211 0.02 -16.91 -2.59
N TYR A 212 -0.53 -16.64 -1.42
CA TYR A 212 -0.76 -17.67 -0.39
C TYR A 212 -2.01 -18.46 -0.73
N ILE A 213 -1.85 -19.73 -1.02
CA ILE A 213 -2.93 -20.66 -1.35
C ILE A 213 -3.09 -21.65 -0.22
N SER A 214 -4.31 -21.82 0.27
CA SER A 214 -4.62 -22.74 1.36
C SER A 214 -5.90 -23.52 1.08
N LEU A 215 -5.87 -24.82 1.38
CA LEU A 215 -7.06 -25.67 1.36
C LEU A 215 -8.09 -25.30 2.46
N LYS A 216 -7.71 -24.42 3.40
CA LYS A 216 -8.62 -23.90 4.42
C LYS A 216 -9.53 -22.78 3.90
N ASP A 217 -9.29 -22.30 2.69
CA ASP A 217 -10.07 -21.22 2.05
C ASP A 217 -11.13 -21.76 1.07
N THR A 218 -11.30 -23.09 1.00
CA THR A 218 -12.31 -23.78 0.16
C THR A 218 -13.58 -24.07 0.94
#